data_f4abdd09b4d3cdbb32e517235ed85371
#
_entry.id   f4abdd09b4d3cdbb32e517235ed85371
#
_cell.length_a   1.000
_cell.length_b   1.000
_cell.length_c   1.000
_cell.angle_alpha   90.00
_cell.angle_beta   90.00
_cell.angle_gamma   90.00
#
_symmetry.space_group_name_H-M   'P 1'
#
loop_
_entity.id
_entity.type
_entity.pdbx_description
1 polymer ?
#
loop_
_entity_poly.entity_id
_entity_poly.type
_entity_poly.pdbx_seq_one_letter_code
_entity_poly.pdbx_strand_id
1 'polypeptide(L)'
;MADNNSAPNRRLVIRVGHGTLSFSTTEGGEVIYEPYPLNSSISVAANMREALQNVDMLREAYGRVLVMVDSPVLMIPVDLFDEELAEEQYFHAFTRQGMLTVRHTVLADLKSVAVFTVAKDLHTVLADRFGDVRYVAALTPVWSHLNQRSYTGMHGKLYAYVHEKRIDVFSFAQNRFKFCNSYAVHSPQDAVYYMLAAWKQLGLEPDHDELFLTGDMADSDALKQELKRFIKRVYVVNPAGEFNRVAVAQIPGIPYDLVTLYVKGL
;
A
#
# COMPACT_ATOMS: atom_id res chain seq x y z
N MET A 1 39.88 19.05 12.99
CA MET A 1 38.59 19.37 12.37
C MET A 1 38.04 18.08 11.82
N ALA A 2 37.08 17.48 12.51
CA ALA A 2 36.49 16.23 12.06
C ALA A 2 35.31 16.60 11.14
N ASP A 3 35.46 16.27 9.86
CA ASP A 3 34.36 16.31 8.90
C ASP A 3 33.30 15.27 9.29
N ASN A 4 32.36 15.71 10.09
CA ASN A 4 31.19 14.91 10.48
C ASN A 4 30.12 15.05 9.38
N ASN A 5 30.45 14.63 8.15
CA ASN A 5 29.53 14.58 7.01
C ASN A 5 28.91 13.19 6.85
N SER A 6 28.55 12.55 7.96
CA SER A 6 27.68 11.38 7.93
C SER A 6 26.25 11.86 7.77
N ALA A 7 25.64 11.64 6.59
CA ALA A 7 24.21 11.83 6.39
C ALA A 7 23.46 11.23 7.58
N PRO A 8 22.49 11.97 8.16
CA PRO A 8 21.78 11.51 9.35
C PRO A 8 21.12 10.16 9.05
N ASN A 9 21.25 9.20 9.96
CA ASN A 9 20.68 7.85 9.81
C ASN A 9 19.13 7.84 9.88
N ARG A 10 18.51 8.98 9.52
CA ARG A 10 17.06 9.16 9.45
C ARG A 10 16.54 8.72 8.09
N ARG A 11 15.41 8.03 8.10
CA ARG A 11 14.68 7.61 6.89
C ARG A 11 13.47 8.51 6.68
N LEU A 12 13.34 9.07 5.48
CA LEU A 12 12.11 9.68 5.00
C LEU A 12 11.27 8.61 4.31
N VAL A 13 9.98 8.56 4.62
CA VAL A 13 8.99 7.78 3.90
C VAL A 13 8.04 8.74 3.19
N ILE A 14 7.93 8.61 1.88
CA ILE A 14 7.00 9.35 1.03
C ILE A 14 5.95 8.36 0.53
N ARG A 15 4.69 8.57 0.89
CA ARG A 15 3.58 7.80 0.32
C ARG A 15 2.92 8.61 -0.79
N VAL A 16 2.83 8.01 -1.96
CA VAL A 16 2.18 8.58 -3.14
C VAL A 16 0.87 7.86 -3.35
N GLY A 17 -0.23 8.48 -2.93
CA GLY A 17 -1.60 7.98 -3.10
C GLY A 17 -2.31 8.63 -4.30
N HIS A 18 -3.58 8.30 -4.48
CA HIS A 18 -4.41 8.86 -5.56
C HIS A 18 -4.91 10.28 -5.25
N GLY A 19 -5.21 10.57 -3.99
CA GLY A 19 -5.73 11.86 -3.55
C GLY A 19 -4.81 12.60 -2.60
N THR A 20 -3.75 11.94 -2.11
CA THR A 20 -2.84 12.49 -1.12
C THR A 20 -1.39 12.10 -1.40
N LEU A 21 -0.47 13.02 -1.12
CA LEU A 21 0.88 12.67 -0.72
C LEU A 21 0.91 12.64 0.81
N SER A 22 1.80 11.87 1.37
CA SER A 22 2.12 12.02 2.78
C SER A 22 3.59 11.75 3.04
N PHE A 23 4.09 12.43 4.05
CA PHE A 23 5.50 12.40 4.44
C PHE A 23 5.60 11.92 5.87
N SER A 24 6.55 11.07 6.14
CA SER A 24 6.77 10.61 7.51
C SER A 24 8.22 10.25 7.78
N THR A 25 8.64 10.45 9.01
CA THR A 25 9.98 10.13 9.50
C THR A 25 9.89 9.70 10.95
N THR A 26 10.99 9.19 11.51
CA THR A 26 11.08 8.88 12.93
C THR A 26 12.04 9.85 13.60
N GLU A 27 11.61 10.49 14.68
CA GLU A 27 12.41 11.39 15.49
C GLU A 27 12.19 11.07 16.98
N GLY A 28 13.28 10.90 17.75
CA GLY A 28 13.18 10.53 19.15
C GLY A 28 12.46 9.20 19.43
N GLY A 29 12.31 8.33 18.43
CA GLY A 29 11.54 7.07 18.55
C GLY A 29 10.06 7.22 18.22
N GLU A 30 9.58 8.43 17.94
CA GLU A 30 8.20 8.73 17.55
C GLU A 30 8.11 8.95 16.04
N VAL A 31 6.97 8.56 15.45
CA VAL A 31 6.68 8.81 14.04
C VAL A 31 6.05 10.19 13.89
N ILE A 32 6.67 11.03 13.08
CA ILE A 32 6.10 12.29 12.63
C ILE A 32 5.44 12.03 11.27
N TYR A 33 4.19 12.42 11.12
CA TYR A 33 3.36 12.19 9.94
C TYR A 33 2.74 13.49 9.46
N GLU A 34 2.90 13.81 8.18
CA GLU A 34 2.37 15.02 7.55
C GLU A 34 1.62 14.66 6.26
N PRO A 35 0.28 14.72 6.25
CA PRO A 35 -0.52 14.53 5.04
C PRO A 35 -0.50 15.79 4.18
N TYR A 36 -0.44 15.62 2.86
CA TYR A 36 -0.46 16.67 1.86
C TYR A 36 -1.51 16.37 0.79
N PRO A 37 -2.69 17.02 0.82
CA PRO A 37 -3.74 16.84 -0.18
C PRO A 37 -3.25 17.22 -1.58
N LEU A 38 -3.53 16.37 -2.57
CA LEU A 38 -3.18 16.66 -3.96
C LEU A 38 -4.14 17.68 -4.57
N ASN A 39 -3.57 18.68 -5.25
CA ASN A 39 -4.32 19.50 -6.20
C ASN A 39 -4.51 18.67 -7.50
N SER A 40 -5.74 18.24 -7.74
CA SER A 40 -6.09 17.40 -8.89
C SER A 40 -5.95 18.10 -10.26
N SER A 41 -5.76 19.42 -10.27
CA SER A 41 -5.58 20.20 -11.50
C SER A 41 -4.17 20.15 -12.06
N ILE A 42 -3.20 19.66 -11.30
CA ILE A 42 -1.79 19.55 -11.68
C ILE A 42 -1.27 18.12 -11.47
N SER A 43 -0.15 17.77 -12.11
CA SER A 43 0.43 16.43 -11.98
C SER A 43 0.94 16.15 -10.56
N VAL A 44 1.07 14.86 -10.22
CA VAL A 44 1.67 14.45 -8.94
C VAL A 44 3.09 14.99 -8.78
N ALA A 45 3.87 15.07 -9.86
CA ALA A 45 5.19 15.66 -9.86
C ALA A 45 5.17 17.17 -9.58
N ALA A 46 4.16 17.90 -10.09
CA ALA A 46 3.98 19.32 -9.77
C ALA A 46 3.58 19.51 -8.30
N ASN A 47 2.65 18.71 -7.79
CA ASN A 47 2.31 18.69 -6.36
C ASN A 47 3.55 18.40 -5.49
N MET A 48 4.40 17.46 -5.90
CA MET A 48 5.63 17.15 -5.17
C MET A 48 6.60 18.35 -5.15
N ARG A 49 6.75 19.08 -6.26
CA ARG A 49 7.57 20.30 -6.29
C ARG A 49 7.04 21.37 -5.34
N GLU A 50 5.72 21.56 -5.28
CA GLU A 50 5.10 22.48 -4.32
C GLU A 50 5.32 21.99 -2.88
N ALA A 51 5.15 20.70 -2.60
CA ALA A 51 5.42 20.14 -1.29
C ALA A 51 6.87 20.34 -0.85
N LEU A 52 7.85 20.15 -1.75
CA LEU A 52 9.27 20.40 -1.47
C LEU A 52 9.57 21.87 -1.07
N GLN A 53 8.72 22.81 -1.46
CA GLN A 53 8.85 24.22 -1.08
C GLN A 53 8.14 24.55 0.23
N ASN A 54 7.04 23.86 0.54
CA ASN A 54 6.11 24.25 1.61
C ASN A 54 6.20 23.36 2.85
N VAL A 55 6.68 22.10 2.72
CA VAL A 55 6.77 21.13 3.81
C VAL A 55 8.17 21.15 4.40
N ASP A 56 8.30 21.56 5.65
CA ASP A 56 9.60 21.71 6.32
C ASP A 56 10.35 20.38 6.44
N MET A 57 9.64 19.29 6.71
CA MET A 57 10.21 17.94 6.75
C MET A 57 11.01 17.61 5.49
N LEU A 58 10.56 18.04 4.31
CA LEU A 58 11.23 17.73 3.03
C LEU A 58 12.48 18.56 2.77
N ARG A 59 12.74 19.58 3.58
CA ARG A 59 13.96 20.42 3.47
C ARG A 59 15.15 19.82 4.19
N GLU A 60 14.91 18.89 5.09
CA GLU A 60 15.95 18.21 5.86
C GLU A 60 16.78 17.24 5.01
N ALA A 61 17.93 16.81 5.55
CA ALA A 61 18.77 15.78 4.95
C ALA A 61 18.39 14.39 5.50
N TYR A 62 18.28 13.41 4.60
CA TYR A 62 17.97 12.03 4.95
C TYR A 62 19.01 11.08 4.38
N GLY A 63 19.39 10.08 5.16
CA GLY A 63 20.30 9.04 4.72
C GLY A 63 19.63 7.96 3.84
N ARG A 64 18.30 7.87 3.92
CA ARG A 64 17.49 6.91 3.12
C ARG A 64 16.13 7.51 2.82
N VAL A 65 15.68 7.36 1.57
CA VAL A 65 14.34 7.76 1.15
C VAL A 65 13.61 6.56 0.58
N LEU A 66 12.46 6.25 1.18
CA LEU A 66 11.55 5.20 0.73
C LEU A 66 10.30 5.84 0.15
N VAL A 67 9.96 5.48 -1.08
CA VAL A 67 8.73 5.94 -1.73
C VAL A 67 7.78 4.77 -1.90
N MET A 68 6.65 4.84 -1.21
CA MET A 68 5.54 3.89 -1.32
C MET A 68 4.57 4.41 -2.37
N VAL A 69 4.38 3.67 -3.45
CA VAL A 69 3.54 4.12 -4.58
C VAL A 69 2.27 3.28 -4.65
N ASP A 70 1.13 3.97 -4.59
CA ASP A 70 -0.17 3.36 -4.84
C ASP A 70 -0.44 3.40 -6.36
N SER A 71 -0.11 2.29 -7.01
CA SER A 71 -0.38 2.05 -8.42
C SER A 71 -0.90 0.62 -8.63
N PRO A 72 -1.51 0.29 -9.75
CA PRO A 72 -1.84 -1.09 -10.07
C PRO A 72 -0.62 -1.98 -9.97
N VAL A 73 -0.78 -3.19 -9.42
CA VAL A 73 0.33 -4.13 -9.20
C VAL A 73 0.05 -5.44 -9.91
N LEU A 74 1.01 -5.88 -10.74
CA LEU A 74 1.03 -7.22 -11.30
C LEU A 74 1.85 -8.12 -10.37
N MET A 75 1.21 -9.18 -9.84
CA MET A 75 1.88 -10.18 -9.01
C MET A 75 2.37 -11.32 -9.87
N ILE A 76 3.67 -11.55 -9.89
CA ILE A 76 4.32 -12.63 -10.64
C ILE A 76 4.98 -13.58 -9.65
N PRO A 77 4.75 -14.91 -9.73
CA PRO A 77 5.53 -15.89 -8.95
C PRO A 77 7.03 -15.72 -9.20
N VAL A 78 7.85 -15.80 -8.14
CA VAL A 78 9.30 -15.55 -8.24
C VAL A 78 10.00 -16.47 -9.25
N ASP A 79 9.52 -17.69 -9.39
CA ASP A 79 10.02 -18.72 -10.31
C ASP A 79 9.64 -18.45 -11.79
N LEU A 80 8.70 -17.52 -12.04
CA LEU A 80 8.26 -17.10 -13.37
C LEU A 80 8.63 -15.66 -13.70
N PHE A 81 9.27 -14.95 -12.77
CA PHE A 81 9.65 -13.57 -12.97
C PHE A 81 10.91 -13.44 -13.83
N ASP A 82 10.80 -12.65 -14.87
CA ASP A 82 11.90 -12.22 -15.73
C ASP A 82 11.90 -10.70 -15.79
N GLU A 83 13.00 -10.08 -15.37
CA GLU A 83 13.11 -8.62 -15.30
C GLU A 83 13.06 -7.99 -16.70
N GLU A 84 13.60 -8.65 -17.73
CA GLU A 84 13.59 -8.15 -19.11
C GLU A 84 12.18 -8.12 -19.69
N LEU A 85 11.30 -9.03 -19.27
CA LEU A 85 9.91 -9.13 -19.70
C LEU A 85 8.92 -8.35 -18.81
N ALA A 86 9.36 -7.85 -17.68
CA ALA A 86 8.49 -7.24 -16.67
C ALA A 86 7.68 -6.05 -17.22
N GLU A 87 8.27 -5.20 -18.05
CA GLU A 87 7.58 -4.06 -18.67
C GLU A 87 6.49 -4.52 -19.64
N GLU A 88 6.80 -5.48 -20.48
CA GLU A 88 5.84 -6.04 -21.45
C GLU A 88 4.68 -6.72 -20.74
N GLN A 89 4.95 -7.58 -19.75
CA GLN A 89 3.93 -8.27 -18.96
C GLN A 89 3.05 -7.28 -18.20
N TYR A 90 3.63 -6.23 -17.62
CA TYR A 90 2.87 -5.20 -16.91
C TYR A 90 1.90 -4.47 -17.84
N PHE A 91 2.35 -3.99 -19.00
CA PHE A 91 1.51 -3.27 -19.95
C PHE A 91 0.61 -4.17 -20.80
N HIS A 92 0.80 -5.48 -20.74
CA HIS A 92 -0.21 -6.42 -21.23
C HIS A 92 -1.42 -6.50 -20.26
N ALA A 93 -1.16 -6.43 -18.96
CA ALA A 93 -2.20 -6.47 -17.92
C ALA A 93 -2.88 -5.11 -17.68
N PHE A 94 -2.15 -4.00 -17.83
CA PHE A 94 -2.63 -2.66 -17.52
C PHE A 94 -2.39 -1.69 -18.67
N THR A 95 -3.41 -0.86 -18.95
CA THR A 95 -3.30 0.17 -19.99
C THR A 95 -2.24 1.21 -19.63
N ARG A 96 -1.31 1.49 -20.54
CA ARG A 96 -0.30 2.53 -20.36
C ARG A 96 -0.96 3.91 -20.36
N GLN A 97 -0.80 4.64 -19.25
CA GLN A 97 -1.28 6.01 -19.10
C GLN A 97 -0.11 6.92 -18.74
N GLY A 98 0.30 7.76 -19.68
CA GLY A 98 1.42 8.68 -19.50
C GLY A 98 2.81 8.02 -19.60
N MET A 99 3.82 8.75 -19.14
CA MET A 99 5.21 8.30 -19.12
C MET A 99 5.51 7.62 -17.79
N LEU A 100 5.55 6.28 -17.81
CA LEU A 100 5.75 5.44 -16.65
C LEU A 100 7.08 4.69 -16.74
N THR A 101 7.70 4.45 -15.58
CA THR A 101 8.82 3.51 -15.42
C THR A 101 8.30 2.33 -14.60
N VAL A 102 8.49 1.12 -15.12
CA VAL A 102 8.19 -0.10 -14.39
C VAL A 102 9.25 -0.33 -13.32
N ARG A 103 8.81 -0.72 -12.15
CA ARG A 103 9.61 -1.09 -10.97
C ARG A 103 9.11 -2.42 -10.44
N HIS A 104 9.93 -3.10 -9.69
CA HIS A 104 9.52 -4.33 -9.02
C HIS A 104 10.06 -4.40 -7.59
N THR A 105 9.38 -5.18 -6.77
CA THR A 105 9.79 -5.51 -5.40
C THR A 105 9.63 -7.00 -5.17
N VAL A 106 10.69 -7.67 -4.75
CA VAL A 106 10.63 -9.08 -4.39
C VAL A 106 10.00 -9.22 -3.01
N LEU A 107 8.93 -10.00 -2.93
CA LEU A 107 8.21 -10.35 -1.72
C LEU A 107 8.60 -11.78 -1.32
N ALA A 108 9.74 -11.92 -0.63
CA ALA A 108 10.34 -13.22 -0.33
C ALA A 108 9.38 -14.14 0.45
N ASP A 109 8.67 -13.58 1.46
CA ASP A 109 7.70 -14.31 2.29
C ASP A 109 6.50 -14.84 1.50
N LEU A 110 6.19 -14.20 0.37
CA LEU A 110 5.06 -14.51 -0.51
C LEU A 110 5.50 -15.25 -1.79
N LYS A 111 6.79 -15.52 -1.96
CA LYS A 111 7.37 -16.13 -3.17
C LYS A 111 6.88 -15.49 -4.45
N SER A 112 6.75 -14.16 -4.43
CA SER A 112 6.18 -13.36 -5.51
C SER A 112 6.99 -12.10 -5.73
N VAL A 113 6.86 -11.53 -6.93
CA VAL A 113 7.40 -10.23 -7.29
C VAL A 113 6.24 -9.30 -7.60
N ALA A 114 6.18 -8.18 -6.90
CA ALA A 114 5.23 -7.12 -7.16
C ALA A 114 5.81 -6.19 -8.22
N VAL A 115 5.23 -6.16 -9.40
CA VAL A 115 5.60 -5.27 -10.51
C VAL A 115 4.60 -4.11 -10.54
N PHE A 116 5.10 -2.88 -10.54
CA PHE A 116 4.29 -1.66 -10.46
C PHE A 116 4.95 -0.52 -11.22
N THR A 117 4.31 0.64 -11.30
CA THR A 117 4.84 1.77 -12.06
C THR A 117 5.01 3.03 -11.23
N VAL A 118 5.96 3.84 -11.65
CA VAL A 118 6.23 5.19 -11.13
C VAL A 118 6.22 6.16 -12.31
N ALA A 119 5.57 7.32 -12.15
CA ALA A 119 5.61 8.38 -13.15
C ALA A 119 7.05 8.91 -13.32
N LYS A 120 7.52 9.03 -14.57
CA LYS A 120 8.91 9.43 -14.86
C LYS A 120 9.24 10.82 -14.34
N ASP A 121 8.31 11.76 -14.47
CA ASP A 121 8.46 13.14 -13.99
C ASP A 121 8.54 13.20 -12.46
N LEU A 122 7.75 12.38 -11.75
CA LEU A 122 7.85 12.25 -10.29
C LEU A 122 9.21 11.67 -9.88
N HIS A 123 9.65 10.61 -10.56
CA HIS A 123 10.96 10.03 -10.31
C HIS A 123 12.08 11.06 -10.46
N THR A 124 12.05 11.87 -11.53
CA THR A 124 13.04 12.94 -11.75
C THR A 124 13.04 13.94 -10.59
N VAL A 125 11.88 14.44 -10.17
CA VAL A 125 11.77 15.39 -9.05
C VAL A 125 12.35 14.83 -7.76
N LEU A 126 12.08 13.55 -7.46
CA LEU A 126 12.58 12.90 -6.25
C LEU A 126 14.08 12.61 -6.32
N ALA A 127 14.58 12.17 -7.47
CA ALA A 127 16.01 11.90 -7.69
C ALA A 127 16.85 13.19 -7.62
N ASP A 128 16.36 14.28 -8.20
CA ASP A 128 17.03 15.60 -8.15
C ASP A 128 17.15 16.12 -6.71
N ARG A 129 16.15 15.84 -5.86
CA ARG A 129 16.14 16.32 -4.46
C ARG A 129 16.88 15.41 -3.50
N PHE A 130 16.72 14.09 -3.63
CA PHE A 130 17.17 13.12 -2.63
C PHE A 130 18.27 12.19 -3.12
N GLY A 131 18.60 12.18 -4.40
CA GLY A 131 19.57 11.25 -4.99
C GLY A 131 19.04 9.82 -5.07
N ASP A 132 19.53 8.93 -4.22
CA ASP A 132 19.09 7.52 -4.21
C ASP A 132 17.74 7.36 -3.50
N VAL A 133 16.76 6.87 -4.24
CA VAL A 133 15.39 6.70 -3.78
C VAL A 133 14.94 5.27 -4.04
N ARG A 134 14.55 4.56 -2.97
CA ARG A 134 13.97 3.23 -3.09
C ARG A 134 12.45 3.32 -3.28
N TYR A 135 11.93 2.60 -4.27
CA TYR A 135 10.49 2.50 -4.54
C TYR A 135 9.95 1.15 -4.14
N VAL A 136 8.72 1.14 -3.57
CA VAL A 136 7.96 -0.08 -3.28
C VAL A 136 6.48 0.16 -3.57
N ALA A 137 5.74 -0.90 -3.88
CA ALA A 137 4.29 -0.82 -3.92
C ALA A 137 3.74 -0.50 -2.51
N ALA A 138 2.75 0.39 -2.40
CA ALA A 138 2.23 0.87 -1.12
C ALA A 138 1.73 -0.27 -0.21
N LEU A 139 1.15 -1.32 -0.81
CA LEU A 139 0.62 -2.46 -0.08
C LEU A 139 1.68 -3.48 0.39
N THR A 140 2.94 -3.30 0.03
CA THR A 140 4.01 -4.27 0.39
C THR A 140 3.98 -4.65 1.88
N PRO A 141 3.99 -3.73 2.85
CA PRO A 141 3.96 -4.09 4.27
C PRO A 141 2.63 -4.75 4.68
N VAL A 142 1.51 -4.36 4.06
CA VAL A 142 0.18 -4.92 4.34
C VAL A 142 0.10 -6.38 3.91
N TRP A 143 0.60 -6.71 2.72
CA TRP A 143 0.60 -8.09 2.23
C TRP A 143 1.45 -9.01 3.11
N SER A 144 2.67 -8.60 3.46
CA SER A 144 3.55 -9.38 4.34
C SER A 144 2.91 -9.60 5.71
N HIS A 145 2.32 -8.56 6.30
CA HIS A 145 1.65 -8.65 7.60
C HIS A 145 0.43 -9.58 7.57
N LEU A 146 -0.48 -9.40 6.61
CA LEU A 146 -1.71 -10.17 6.53
C LEU A 146 -1.47 -11.61 6.04
N ASN A 147 -0.40 -11.87 5.29
CA ASN A 147 0.04 -13.22 4.99
C ASN A 147 0.38 -13.99 6.28
N GLN A 148 1.12 -13.39 7.20
CA GLN A 148 1.42 -14.02 8.50
C GLN A 148 0.13 -14.38 9.26
N ARG A 149 -0.89 -13.51 9.19
CA ARG A 149 -2.21 -13.79 9.77
C ARG A 149 -2.94 -14.94 9.06
N SER A 150 -2.66 -15.21 7.80
CA SER A 150 -3.30 -16.29 7.03
C SER A 150 -2.94 -17.69 7.51
N TYR A 151 -1.85 -17.84 8.27
CA TYR A 151 -1.45 -19.13 8.85
C TYR A 151 -2.32 -19.59 10.01
N THR A 152 -3.14 -18.72 10.58
CA THR A 152 -3.99 -19.07 11.70
C THR A 152 -5.32 -19.65 11.25
N GLY A 153 -5.69 -20.82 11.75
CA GLY A 153 -6.96 -21.50 11.42
C GLY A 153 -6.93 -22.27 10.09
N MET A 154 -8.00 -23.00 9.83
CA MET A 154 -8.15 -23.88 8.65
C MET A 154 -9.07 -23.28 7.57
N HIS A 155 -9.62 -22.10 7.80
CA HIS A 155 -10.58 -21.44 6.90
C HIS A 155 -9.88 -20.63 5.82
N GLY A 156 -10.48 -20.58 4.64
CA GLY A 156 -10.09 -19.63 3.60
C GLY A 156 -10.28 -18.21 4.08
N LYS A 157 -9.40 -17.30 3.66
CA LYS A 157 -9.45 -15.89 4.06
C LYS A 157 -9.36 -14.98 2.85
N LEU A 158 -10.31 -14.04 2.77
CA LEU A 158 -10.26 -12.92 1.85
C LEU A 158 -9.96 -11.66 2.65
N TYR A 159 -9.03 -10.87 2.16
CA TYR A 159 -8.68 -9.57 2.71
C TYR A 159 -9.10 -8.48 1.76
N ALA A 160 -9.63 -7.40 2.28
CA ALA A 160 -10.00 -6.21 1.52
C ALA A 160 -9.44 -4.97 2.21
N TYR A 161 -8.58 -4.24 1.51
CA TYR A 161 -8.02 -2.98 1.96
C TYR A 161 -8.68 -1.82 1.19
N VAL A 162 -9.43 -0.99 1.91
CA VAL A 162 -10.14 0.17 1.35
C VAL A 162 -9.32 1.42 1.59
N HIS A 163 -9.05 2.18 0.54
CA HIS A 163 -8.32 3.45 0.62
C HIS A 163 -8.57 4.32 -0.61
N GLU A 164 -8.65 5.61 -0.43
CA GLU A 164 -8.66 6.64 -1.48
C GLU A 164 -9.53 6.31 -2.72
N LYS A 165 -10.76 5.86 -2.50
CA LYS A 165 -11.72 5.41 -3.54
C LYS A 165 -11.28 4.17 -4.32
N ARG A 166 -10.49 3.33 -3.69
CA ARG A 166 -10.06 2.03 -4.21
C ARG A 166 -10.28 0.94 -3.19
N ILE A 167 -10.31 -0.27 -3.67
CA ILE A 167 -10.26 -1.48 -2.85
C ILE A 167 -9.25 -2.45 -3.45
N ASP A 168 -8.33 -2.90 -2.64
CA ASP A 168 -7.43 -4.00 -2.96
C ASP A 168 -7.94 -5.26 -2.28
N VAL A 169 -8.20 -6.28 -3.08
CA VAL A 169 -8.76 -7.55 -2.63
C VAL A 169 -7.73 -8.64 -2.88
N PHE A 170 -7.36 -9.38 -1.85
CA PHE A 170 -6.34 -10.41 -1.95
C PHE A 170 -6.56 -11.58 -1.00
N SER A 171 -6.01 -12.73 -1.36
CA SER A 171 -6.06 -13.96 -0.59
C SER A 171 -4.76 -14.72 -0.73
N PHE A 172 -4.38 -15.46 0.31
CA PHE A 172 -3.16 -16.26 0.35
C PHE A 172 -3.46 -17.73 0.53
N ALA A 173 -2.59 -18.57 -0.02
CA ALA A 173 -2.56 -20.00 0.26
C ALA A 173 -1.11 -20.49 0.15
N GLN A 174 -0.64 -21.27 1.13
CA GLN A 174 0.69 -21.90 1.11
C GLN A 174 1.83 -20.90 0.86
N ASN A 175 1.79 -19.74 1.52
CA ASN A 175 2.77 -18.64 1.38
C ASN A 175 2.84 -18.04 -0.04
N ARG A 176 1.74 -18.06 -0.77
CA ARG A 176 1.63 -17.45 -2.10
C ARG A 176 0.32 -16.69 -2.21
N PHE A 177 0.28 -15.72 -3.10
CA PHE A 177 -1.00 -15.14 -3.51
C PHE A 177 -1.84 -16.21 -4.22
N LYS A 178 -3.05 -16.41 -3.73
CA LYS A 178 -4.11 -17.13 -4.43
C LYS A 178 -4.87 -16.18 -5.35
N PHE A 179 -5.00 -14.92 -4.92
CA PHE A 179 -5.67 -13.84 -5.64
C PHE A 179 -5.10 -12.49 -5.18
N CYS A 180 -4.94 -11.55 -6.10
CA CYS A 180 -4.63 -10.15 -5.80
C CYS A 180 -5.17 -9.30 -6.94
N ASN A 181 -6.08 -8.38 -6.65
CA ASN A 181 -6.59 -7.43 -7.63
C ASN A 181 -7.03 -6.13 -6.96
N SER A 182 -7.10 -5.06 -7.75
CA SER A 182 -7.39 -3.71 -7.31
C SER A 182 -8.51 -3.12 -8.16
N TYR A 183 -9.48 -2.45 -7.51
CA TYR A 183 -10.66 -1.91 -8.17
C TYR A 183 -10.91 -0.47 -7.74
N ALA A 184 -11.33 0.39 -8.67
CA ALA A 184 -11.87 1.70 -8.34
C ALA A 184 -13.27 1.54 -7.71
N VAL A 185 -13.53 2.32 -6.66
CA VAL A 185 -14.77 2.29 -5.90
C VAL A 185 -15.36 3.69 -5.85
N HIS A 186 -16.58 3.85 -6.36
CA HIS A 186 -17.30 5.13 -6.37
C HIS A 186 -18.45 5.16 -5.36
N SER A 187 -18.85 3.96 -4.90
CA SER A 187 -19.92 3.78 -3.91
C SER A 187 -19.59 2.60 -2.97
N PRO A 188 -20.18 2.53 -1.76
CA PRO A 188 -20.06 1.35 -0.91
C PRO A 188 -20.53 0.06 -1.59
N GLN A 189 -21.50 0.14 -2.48
CA GLN A 189 -22.05 -0.98 -3.24
C GLN A 189 -21.02 -1.57 -4.20
N ASP A 190 -20.14 -0.74 -4.80
CA ASP A 190 -19.04 -1.22 -5.64
C ASP A 190 -18.08 -2.06 -4.83
N ALA A 191 -17.74 -1.63 -3.61
CA ALA A 191 -16.87 -2.38 -2.71
C ALA A 191 -17.50 -3.75 -2.36
N VAL A 192 -18.79 -3.79 -2.02
CA VAL A 192 -19.53 -5.04 -1.77
C VAL A 192 -19.46 -5.95 -3.00
N TYR A 193 -19.76 -5.39 -4.17
CA TYR A 193 -19.77 -6.14 -5.43
C TYR A 193 -18.41 -6.81 -5.71
N TYR A 194 -17.31 -6.06 -5.65
CA TYR A 194 -15.97 -6.60 -5.96
C TYR A 194 -15.52 -7.64 -4.92
N MET A 195 -15.82 -7.44 -3.64
CA MET A 195 -15.52 -8.43 -2.60
C MET A 195 -16.30 -9.72 -2.82
N LEU A 196 -17.60 -9.66 -3.12
CA LEU A 196 -18.41 -10.85 -3.38
C LEU A 196 -18.05 -11.52 -4.70
N ALA A 197 -17.66 -10.77 -5.72
CA ALA A 197 -17.16 -11.32 -6.99
C ALA A 197 -15.85 -12.11 -6.77
N ALA A 198 -14.90 -11.55 -6.04
CA ALA A 198 -13.65 -12.24 -5.65
C ALA A 198 -13.93 -13.45 -4.77
N TRP A 199 -14.85 -13.32 -3.80
CA TRP A 199 -15.29 -14.43 -2.93
C TRP A 199 -15.78 -15.62 -3.75
N LYS A 200 -16.68 -15.35 -4.69
CA LYS A 200 -17.25 -16.38 -5.59
C LYS A 200 -16.18 -16.97 -6.51
N GLN A 201 -15.32 -16.16 -7.08
CA GLN A 201 -14.24 -16.61 -7.97
C GLN A 201 -13.26 -17.55 -7.27
N LEU A 202 -13.01 -17.31 -5.99
CA LEU A 202 -12.12 -18.13 -5.17
C LEU A 202 -12.77 -19.40 -4.63
N GLY A 203 -14.10 -19.57 -4.82
CA GLY A 203 -14.86 -20.68 -4.30
C GLY A 203 -14.91 -20.72 -2.78
N LEU A 204 -14.92 -19.55 -2.12
CA LEU A 204 -14.99 -19.45 -0.67
C LEU A 204 -16.40 -19.76 -0.15
N GLU A 205 -16.48 -20.43 1.00
CA GLU A 205 -17.73 -20.90 1.58
C GLU A 205 -18.31 -19.86 2.55
N PRO A 206 -19.55 -19.36 2.34
CA PRO A 206 -20.15 -18.29 3.16
C PRO A 206 -20.25 -18.59 4.65
N ASP A 207 -20.42 -19.85 5.03
CA ASP A 207 -20.60 -20.25 6.43
C ASP A 207 -19.29 -20.51 7.17
N HIS A 208 -18.21 -20.80 6.43
CA HIS A 208 -16.94 -21.29 7.00
C HIS A 208 -15.77 -20.33 6.83
N ASP A 209 -15.66 -19.69 5.66
CA ASP A 209 -14.53 -18.84 5.36
C ASP A 209 -14.69 -17.42 5.93
N GLU A 210 -13.63 -16.63 5.92
CA GLU A 210 -13.53 -15.38 6.64
C GLU A 210 -13.18 -14.21 5.70
N LEU A 211 -13.89 -13.08 5.86
CA LEU A 211 -13.59 -11.81 5.19
C LEU A 211 -13.06 -10.80 6.22
N PHE A 212 -11.89 -10.24 5.93
CA PHE A 212 -11.26 -9.20 6.74
C PHE A 212 -11.26 -7.88 5.98
N LEU A 213 -11.87 -6.85 6.57
CA LEU A 213 -11.91 -5.49 6.06
C LEU A 213 -10.90 -4.64 6.82
N THR A 214 -10.10 -3.88 6.11
CA THR A 214 -9.15 -2.92 6.71
C THR A 214 -9.08 -1.65 5.88
N GLY A 215 -8.54 -0.57 6.43
CA GLY A 215 -8.34 0.69 5.75
C GLY A 215 -9.35 1.77 6.12
N ASP A 216 -9.48 2.78 5.25
CA ASP A 216 -10.32 3.95 5.46
C ASP A 216 -11.72 3.71 4.86
N MET A 217 -12.66 3.41 5.72
CA MET A 217 -14.05 3.18 5.38
C MET A 217 -14.93 4.23 6.09
N ALA A 218 -15.66 5.04 5.33
CA ALA A 218 -16.52 6.08 5.87
C ALA A 218 -17.56 5.54 6.88
N ASP A 219 -18.09 4.33 6.61
CA ASP A 219 -18.98 3.60 7.51
C ASP A 219 -18.65 2.09 7.44
N SER A 220 -17.70 1.68 8.26
CA SER A 220 -17.26 0.29 8.33
C SER A 220 -18.33 -0.65 8.86
N ASP A 221 -19.22 -0.16 9.73
CA ASP A 221 -20.28 -0.98 10.32
C ASP A 221 -21.41 -1.22 9.32
N ALA A 222 -21.81 -0.21 8.54
CA ALA A 222 -22.77 -0.40 7.45
C ALA A 222 -22.26 -1.35 6.38
N LEU A 223 -21.01 -1.19 5.94
CA LEU A 223 -20.36 -2.09 4.97
C LEU A 223 -20.31 -3.53 5.50
N LYS A 224 -19.92 -3.72 6.76
CA LYS A 224 -19.91 -5.01 7.43
C LYS A 224 -21.29 -5.66 7.51
N GLN A 225 -22.34 -4.88 7.84
CA GLN A 225 -23.70 -5.38 7.92
C GLN A 225 -24.24 -5.81 6.55
N GLU A 226 -23.94 -5.05 5.49
CA GLU A 226 -24.32 -5.42 4.14
C GLU A 226 -23.65 -6.73 3.68
N LEU A 227 -22.34 -6.88 3.93
CA LEU A 227 -21.61 -8.10 3.62
C LEU A 227 -22.07 -9.31 4.44
N LYS A 228 -22.51 -9.10 5.69
CA LYS A 228 -23.04 -10.17 6.55
C LYS A 228 -24.35 -10.80 6.04
N ARG A 229 -25.01 -10.17 5.09
CA ARG A 229 -26.17 -10.79 4.39
C ARG A 229 -25.75 -11.98 3.51
N PHE A 230 -24.47 -12.02 3.12
CA PHE A 230 -23.92 -13.00 2.19
C PHE A 230 -22.83 -13.87 2.82
N ILE A 231 -22.08 -13.35 3.78
CA ILE A 231 -20.92 -13.98 4.40
C ILE A 231 -21.07 -13.93 5.93
N LYS A 232 -21.04 -15.07 6.59
CA LYS A 232 -21.27 -15.16 8.03
C LYS A 232 -20.17 -14.52 8.87
N ARG A 233 -18.91 -14.65 8.44
CA ARG A 233 -17.71 -14.25 9.18
C ARG A 233 -17.04 -13.07 8.52
N VAL A 234 -17.53 -11.85 8.85
CA VAL A 234 -16.96 -10.58 8.40
C VAL A 234 -16.37 -9.84 9.59
N TYR A 235 -15.10 -9.51 9.50
CA TYR A 235 -14.33 -8.83 10.53
C TYR A 235 -13.80 -7.49 10.02
N VAL A 236 -13.90 -6.45 10.84
CA VAL A 236 -13.23 -5.17 10.61
C VAL A 236 -11.94 -5.16 11.43
N VAL A 237 -10.83 -4.95 10.78
CA VAL A 237 -9.52 -4.83 11.41
C VAL A 237 -9.38 -3.40 11.92
N ASN A 238 -9.23 -3.25 13.23
CA ASN A 238 -8.93 -1.96 13.84
C ASN A 238 -7.40 -1.89 14.08
N PRO A 239 -6.68 -0.97 13.38
CA PRO A 239 -5.22 -0.87 13.48
C PRO A 239 -4.74 -0.65 14.92
N ALA A 240 -5.43 0.20 15.70
CA ALA A 240 -5.07 0.47 17.09
C ALA A 240 -5.16 -0.77 17.98
N GLY A 241 -6.18 -1.61 17.77
CA GLY A 241 -6.33 -2.87 18.50
C GLY A 241 -5.37 -3.95 18.00
N GLU A 242 -5.14 -4.02 16.70
CA GLU A 242 -4.26 -5.03 16.08
C GLU A 242 -2.80 -4.84 16.47
N PHE A 243 -2.34 -3.62 16.54
CA PHE A 243 -0.95 -3.27 16.85
C PHE A 243 -0.73 -2.87 18.32
N ASN A 244 -1.55 -3.41 19.25
CA ASN A 244 -1.39 -3.17 20.70
C ASN A 244 -1.30 -1.70 21.08
N ARG A 245 -2.05 -0.83 20.39
CA ARG A 245 -2.11 0.61 20.62
C ARG A 245 -0.75 1.33 20.55
N VAL A 246 0.18 0.84 19.72
CA VAL A 246 1.44 1.56 19.49
C VAL A 246 1.17 3.00 19.04
N ALA A 247 2.06 3.92 19.37
CA ALA A 247 1.86 5.35 19.14
C ALA A 247 1.51 5.68 17.67
N VAL A 248 2.19 5.07 16.71
CA VAL A 248 1.92 5.31 15.28
C VAL A 248 0.49 4.95 14.87
N ALA A 249 -0.12 3.92 15.45
CA ALA A 249 -1.50 3.54 15.16
C ALA A 249 -2.55 4.48 15.76
N GLN A 250 -2.13 5.45 16.59
CA GLN A 250 -2.99 6.48 17.18
C GLN A 250 -2.94 7.82 16.43
N ILE A 251 -2.05 7.95 15.44
CA ILE A 251 -1.92 9.18 14.66
C ILE A 251 -3.17 9.35 13.79
N PRO A 252 -3.91 10.46 13.93
CA PRO A 252 -5.13 10.68 13.15
C PRO A 252 -4.84 10.71 11.64
N GLY A 253 -5.63 9.97 10.87
CA GLY A 253 -5.56 9.96 9.40
C GLY A 253 -4.34 9.25 8.81
N ILE A 254 -3.49 8.61 9.62
CA ILE A 254 -2.39 7.82 9.08
C ILE A 254 -2.93 6.56 8.37
N PRO A 255 -2.54 6.28 7.11
CA PRO A 255 -2.98 5.10 6.39
C PRO A 255 -2.48 3.79 7.03
N TYR A 256 -3.27 2.73 6.91
CA TYR A 256 -2.93 1.41 7.46
C TYR A 256 -1.63 0.84 6.90
N ASP A 257 -1.31 1.12 5.63
CA ASP A 257 -0.06 0.69 5.00
C ASP A 257 1.17 1.35 5.68
N LEU A 258 1.08 2.62 6.07
CA LEU A 258 2.13 3.30 6.82
C LEU A 258 2.22 2.77 8.27
N VAL A 259 1.10 2.56 8.95
CA VAL A 259 1.11 1.94 10.29
C VAL A 259 1.81 0.59 10.23
N THR A 260 1.46 -0.23 9.25
CA THR A 260 2.05 -1.56 9.08
C THR A 260 3.54 -1.48 8.78
N LEU A 261 3.97 -0.54 7.94
CA LEU A 261 5.39 -0.29 7.65
C LEU A 261 6.19 0.04 8.92
N TYR A 262 5.67 0.93 9.75
CA TYR A 262 6.38 1.35 10.97
C TYR A 262 6.41 0.28 12.05
N VAL A 263 5.41 -0.59 12.11
CA VAL A 263 5.33 -1.66 13.12
C VAL A 263 6.05 -2.94 12.70
N LYS A 264 5.98 -3.28 11.42
CA LYS A 264 6.46 -4.58 10.91
C LYS A 264 7.68 -4.48 10.00
N GLY A 265 7.94 -3.31 9.42
CA GLY A 265 8.97 -3.13 8.40
C GLY A 265 8.48 -3.52 6.99
N LEU A 266 9.45 -3.73 6.12
CA LEU A 266 9.27 -4.21 4.73
C LEU A 266 9.73 -5.65 4.64
#